data_25c8fa495b4cc0cbe898cc93b92d6d4f
#
_entry.id   25c8fa495b4cc0cbe898cc93b92d6d4f
#
_cell.length_a   1.000
_cell.length_b   1.000
_cell.length_c   1.000
_cell.angle_alpha   90.00
_cell.angle_beta   90.00
_cell.angle_gamma   90.00
#
_symmetry.space_group_name_H-M   'P 1'
#
loop_
_entity.id
_entity.type
_entity.pdbx_description
1 polymer ?
#
loop_
_entity_poly.entity_id
_entity_poly.type
_entity_poly.pdbx_seq_one_letter_code
_entity_poly.pdbx_strand_id
1 'polypeptide(L)'
;MTDYWKNRFIKSTKDVFDSDEEYVKEIFKIYEKAIEDLDSEIFKLLNSMEDVSMAEAKKLLNKYEIRSFKSGLDEFRKASKGFISPNIEQELDIVSRRVRISRLQAMQVSMKSKVATLLNEEQKKLFAHLSNKFTSSYYKDLYELQIITGYKNINSLSKDFVNNILNTYWTSDGENFSDRIWKRKDKLLNTLDTELRQGLITGKRPDEITKVISEKLEVSKSNAKRLVLTESSAIHSQSRKVMYERMGVEKYEVVATLDLRTSDICRKLDGKVFDVKDYERGVTAPPFHVYCRSTTVPYYNDDIQAEIENTRMARDPETGKSIRVEKLTYNEWYDKYVLEYNDKKEYENIVSILGYKVVENVEKYKDIKYNNSERYEQINREVNTMQMIYNHNSFSDKFKERVKDIYYEFRSYGYELNMHGAERFIKRLNKNEFTKDEILDVLNKDFNMRQISDERPVKFYNNIQAIYSNNGIEIHNAIRRKKGWDYRRKLKTYE
;
A
#
# COMPACT_ATOMS: atom_id res chain seq x y z
N MET A 1 26.56 -18.85 15.69
CA MET A 1 26.38 -17.69 16.58
C MET A 1 25.18 -17.97 17.43
N THR A 2 25.26 -17.78 18.73
CA THR A 2 24.13 -18.02 19.63
C THR A 2 22.95 -17.09 19.28
N ASP A 3 21.71 -17.55 19.46
CA ASP A 3 20.49 -16.76 19.21
C ASP A 3 20.49 -15.43 20.00
N TYR A 4 21.19 -15.38 21.12
CA TYR A 4 21.43 -14.15 21.87
C TYR A 4 22.07 -13.04 21.00
N TRP A 5 23.15 -13.37 20.30
CA TRP A 5 23.88 -12.41 19.45
C TRP A 5 23.10 -12.08 18.16
N LYS A 6 22.50 -13.10 17.57
CA LYS A 6 21.59 -12.91 16.42
C LYS A 6 20.47 -11.92 16.77
N ASN A 7 19.87 -12.06 17.94
CA ASN A 7 18.84 -11.16 18.44
C ASN A 7 19.34 -9.72 18.68
N ARG A 8 20.61 -9.53 19.07
CA ARG A 8 21.19 -8.19 19.25
C ARG A 8 21.38 -7.48 17.91
N PHE A 9 21.85 -8.18 16.88
CA PHE A 9 21.93 -7.64 15.51
C PHE A 9 20.55 -7.33 14.92
N ILE A 10 19.55 -8.18 15.16
CA ILE A 10 18.15 -7.93 14.80
C ILE A 10 17.62 -6.70 15.53
N LYS A 11 17.91 -6.55 16.82
CA LYS A 11 17.51 -5.38 17.62
C LYS A 11 18.16 -4.12 17.10
N SER A 12 19.48 -4.13 16.83
CA SER A 12 20.18 -3.01 16.20
C SER A 12 19.50 -2.56 14.92
N THR A 13 19.11 -3.51 14.07
CA THR A 13 18.36 -3.22 12.82
C THR A 13 16.99 -2.61 13.12
N LYS A 14 16.28 -3.09 14.12
CA LYS A 14 14.98 -2.53 14.52
C LYS A 14 15.12 -1.07 14.96
N ASP A 15 16.10 -0.77 15.81
CA ASP A 15 16.40 0.60 16.28
C ASP A 15 16.66 1.53 15.08
N VAL A 16 17.30 1.01 14.01
CA VAL A 16 17.52 1.73 12.75
C VAL A 16 16.19 2.09 12.10
N PHE A 17 15.27 1.12 11.93
CA PHE A 17 13.97 1.37 11.31
C PHE A 17 13.08 2.29 12.14
N ASP A 18 13.08 2.14 13.46
CA ASP A 18 12.29 3.00 14.35
C ASP A 18 12.74 4.47 14.23
N SER A 19 14.06 4.71 14.15
CA SER A 19 14.60 6.06 13.92
C SER A 19 14.32 6.60 12.51
N ASP A 20 14.17 5.74 11.51
CA ASP A 20 13.76 6.13 10.16
C ASP A 20 12.31 6.59 10.11
N GLU A 21 11.42 5.93 10.87
CA GLU A 21 10.02 6.36 10.98
C GLU A 21 9.91 7.75 11.68
N GLU A 22 10.75 8.05 12.66
CA GLU A 22 10.82 9.39 13.26
C GLU A 22 11.33 10.42 12.26
N TYR A 23 12.38 10.11 11.54
CA TYR A 23 12.92 10.99 10.51
C TYR A 23 11.92 11.25 9.37
N VAL A 24 11.13 10.24 8.96
CA VAL A 24 10.06 10.41 7.98
C VAL A 24 9.03 11.46 8.46
N LYS A 25 8.72 11.54 9.76
CA LYS A 25 7.83 12.58 10.30
C LYS A 25 8.43 13.98 10.14
N GLU A 26 9.76 14.12 10.27
CA GLU A 26 10.43 15.40 10.00
C GLU A 26 10.36 15.79 8.52
N ILE A 27 10.60 14.84 7.63
CA ILE A 27 10.44 15.07 6.18
C ILE A 27 8.99 15.47 5.86
N PHE A 28 8.00 14.84 6.48
CA PHE A 28 6.60 15.18 6.28
C PHE A 28 6.28 16.62 6.68
N LYS A 29 6.84 17.12 7.78
CA LYS A 29 6.66 18.51 8.22
C LYS A 29 7.18 19.53 7.20
N ILE A 30 8.33 19.25 6.56
CA ILE A 30 8.83 20.18 5.53
C ILE A 30 7.96 20.16 4.27
N TYR A 31 7.40 19.00 3.91
CA TYR A 31 6.43 18.91 2.81
C TYR A 31 5.13 19.63 3.14
N GLU A 32 4.56 19.43 4.33
CA GLU A 32 3.33 20.09 4.79
C GLU A 32 3.48 21.61 4.75
N LYS A 33 4.59 22.13 5.28
CA LYS A 33 4.88 23.56 5.21
C LYS A 33 5.02 24.06 3.77
N ALA A 34 5.70 23.32 2.90
CA ALA A 34 5.84 23.71 1.49
C ALA A 34 4.49 23.69 0.73
N ILE A 35 3.61 22.75 1.08
CA ILE A 35 2.25 22.66 0.54
C ILE A 35 1.44 23.88 0.97
N GLU A 36 1.40 24.21 2.27
CA GLU A 36 0.68 25.35 2.82
C GLU A 36 1.17 26.67 2.22
N ASP A 37 2.48 26.87 2.15
CA ASP A 37 3.11 28.05 1.59
C ASP A 37 2.75 28.23 0.11
N LEU A 38 2.83 27.15 -0.68
CA LEU A 38 2.54 27.20 -2.11
C LEU A 38 1.05 27.39 -2.37
N ASP A 39 0.19 26.69 -1.64
CA ASP A 39 -1.26 26.82 -1.71
C ASP A 39 -1.69 28.27 -1.44
N SER A 40 -1.22 28.86 -0.35
CA SER A 40 -1.52 30.26 0.02
C SER A 40 -1.05 31.26 -1.06
N GLU A 41 0.14 31.03 -1.63
CA GLU A 41 0.71 31.97 -2.61
C GLU A 41 -0.02 31.88 -3.97
N ILE A 42 -0.29 30.69 -4.45
CA ILE A 42 -1.04 30.46 -5.69
C ILE A 42 -2.49 30.94 -5.53
N PHE A 43 -3.13 30.63 -4.41
CA PHE A 43 -4.51 31.05 -4.12
C PHE A 43 -4.65 32.58 -4.13
N LYS A 44 -3.70 33.32 -3.53
CA LYS A 44 -3.70 34.80 -3.57
C LYS A 44 -3.61 35.35 -4.98
N LEU A 45 -2.76 34.76 -5.82
CA LEU A 45 -2.60 35.21 -7.21
C LEU A 45 -3.85 34.88 -8.06
N LEU A 46 -4.50 33.73 -7.83
CA LEU A 46 -5.74 33.35 -8.50
C LEU A 46 -6.92 34.24 -8.09
N ASN A 47 -7.02 34.54 -6.80
CA ASN A 47 -8.09 35.43 -6.28
C ASN A 47 -7.92 36.90 -6.66
N SER A 48 -6.73 37.31 -7.12
CA SER A 48 -6.53 38.66 -7.65
C SER A 48 -7.02 38.85 -9.08
N MET A 49 -7.52 37.81 -9.73
CA MET A 49 -8.07 37.83 -11.09
C MET A 49 -9.55 38.20 -11.05
N GLU A 50 -10.03 38.87 -12.10
CA GLU A 50 -11.46 39.17 -12.27
C GLU A 50 -12.28 37.88 -12.50
N ASP A 51 -11.72 36.98 -13.33
CA ASP A 51 -12.18 35.63 -13.51
C ASP A 51 -10.96 34.67 -13.59
N VAL A 52 -11.12 33.43 -13.20
CA VAL A 52 -10.05 32.41 -13.25
C VAL A 52 -9.96 31.86 -14.65
N SER A 53 -9.19 32.53 -15.49
CA SER A 53 -9.02 32.17 -16.89
C SER A 53 -7.57 32.31 -17.36
N MET A 54 -7.23 31.64 -18.48
CA MET A 54 -5.91 31.78 -19.10
C MET A 54 -5.68 33.21 -19.60
N ALA A 55 -6.73 33.93 -20.01
CA ALA A 55 -6.65 35.32 -20.45
C ALA A 55 -6.22 36.24 -19.30
N GLU A 56 -6.88 36.14 -18.15
CA GLU A 56 -6.55 36.86 -16.92
C GLU A 56 -5.15 36.51 -16.40
N ALA A 57 -4.78 35.21 -16.42
CA ALA A 57 -3.46 34.74 -15.97
C ALA A 57 -2.30 35.33 -16.84
N LYS A 58 -2.55 35.67 -18.09
CA LYS A 58 -1.57 36.34 -18.97
C LYS A 58 -1.47 37.86 -18.75
N LYS A 59 -2.41 38.48 -18.03
CA LYS A 59 -2.30 39.89 -17.68
C LYS A 59 -1.09 40.14 -16.77
N LEU A 60 -0.52 41.32 -16.88
CA LEU A 60 0.64 41.71 -16.07
C LEU A 60 0.23 41.97 -14.63
N LEU A 61 1.11 41.69 -13.69
CA LEU A 61 0.97 42.08 -12.29
C LEU A 61 0.88 43.60 -12.17
N ASN A 62 0.02 44.09 -11.30
CA ASN A 62 0.00 45.53 -10.96
C ASN A 62 1.21 45.88 -10.05
N LYS A 63 1.38 47.20 -9.76
CA LYS A 63 2.54 47.69 -9.00
C LYS A 63 2.65 47.07 -7.59
N TYR A 64 1.51 46.81 -6.96
CA TYR A 64 1.47 46.20 -5.62
C TYR A 64 1.82 44.71 -5.67
N GLU A 65 1.20 43.98 -6.58
CA GLU A 65 1.46 42.54 -6.81
C GLU A 65 2.92 42.30 -7.20
N ILE A 66 3.51 43.14 -8.07
CA ILE A 66 4.95 43.04 -8.44
C ILE A 66 5.84 43.25 -7.22
N ARG A 67 5.53 44.23 -6.36
CA ARG A 67 6.33 44.52 -5.18
C ARG A 67 6.29 43.34 -4.19
N SER A 68 5.10 42.83 -3.91
CA SER A 68 4.89 41.67 -3.03
C SER A 68 5.62 40.43 -3.57
N PHE A 69 5.47 40.13 -4.87
CA PHE A 69 6.14 39.00 -5.52
C PHE A 69 7.67 39.11 -5.45
N LYS A 70 8.22 40.29 -5.76
CA LYS A 70 9.67 40.52 -5.69
C LYS A 70 10.23 40.42 -4.28
N SER A 71 9.50 40.91 -3.27
CA SER A 71 9.91 40.74 -1.87
C SER A 71 10.04 39.27 -1.48
N GLY A 72 9.03 38.47 -1.80
CA GLY A 72 9.06 37.02 -1.57
C GLY A 72 10.18 36.30 -2.34
N LEU A 73 10.44 36.73 -3.58
CA LEU A 73 11.53 36.17 -4.40
C LEU A 73 12.91 36.53 -3.85
N ASP A 74 13.09 37.76 -3.35
CA ASP A 74 14.36 38.20 -2.76
C ASP A 74 14.62 37.53 -1.40
N GLU A 75 13.60 37.34 -0.58
CA GLU A 75 13.69 36.54 0.66
C GLU A 75 14.10 35.11 0.36
N PHE A 76 13.46 34.50 -0.64
CA PHE A 76 13.82 33.17 -1.12
C PHE A 76 15.28 33.09 -1.57
N ARG A 77 15.72 34.03 -2.44
CA ARG A 77 17.12 34.08 -2.95
C ARG A 77 18.14 34.22 -1.83
N LYS A 78 17.86 35.01 -0.79
CA LYS A 78 18.74 35.15 0.38
C LYS A 78 18.81 33.82 1.17
N ALA A 79 17.67 33.18 1.38
CA ALA A 79 17.62 31.94 2.14
C ALA A 79 18.22 30.73 1.39
N SER A 80 18.20 30.76 0.06
CA SER A 80 18.63 29.64 -0.81
C SER A 80 20.03 29.83 -1.43
N LYS A 81 20.72 30.93 -1.11
CA LYS A 81 22.04 31.25 -1.68
C LYS A 81 23.05 30.13 -1.44
N GLY A 82 23.61 29.59 -2.53
CA GLY A 82 24.55 28.47 -2.52
C GLY A 82 23.90 27.08 -2.34
N PHE A 83 22.57 26.99 -2.38
CA PHE A 83 21.83 25.75 -2.12
C PHE A 83 20.95 25.27 -3.28
N ILE A 84 20.71 26.14 -4.27
CA ILE A 84 19.99 25.81 -5.49
C ILE A 84 20.95 25.68 -6.66
N SER A 85 20.55 24.92 -7.68
CA SER A 85 21.41 24.77 -8.85
C SER A 85 21.68 26.14 -9.51
N PRO A 86 22.87 26.38 -10.07
CA PRO A 86 23.22 27.65 -10.72
C PRO A 86 22.21 28.08 -11.80
N ASN A 87 21.62 27.12 -12.50
CA ASN A 87 20.61 27.41 -13.52
C ASN A 87 19.33 27.99 -12.92
N ILE A 88 18.86 27.47 -11.79
CA ILE A 88 17.69 28.01 -11.10
C ILE A 88 18.01 29.38 -10.53
N GLU A 89 19.18 29.55 -9.91
CA GLU A 89 19.62 30.83 -9.35
C GLU A 89 19.66 31.90 -10.45
N GLN A 90 20.21 31.58 -11.62
CA GLN A 90 20.25 32.48 -12.77
C GLN A 90 18.86 32.82 -13.31
N GLU A 91 17.94 31.84 -13.42
CA GLU A 91 16.56 32.07 -13.86
C GLU A 91 15.82 33.01 -12.89
N LEU A 92 15.96 32.79 -11.58
CA LEU A 92 15.37 33.63 -10.56
C LEU A 92 15.94 35.05 -10.56
N ASP A 93 17.25 35.20 -10.82
CA ASP A 93 17.89 36.50 -10.94
C ASP A 93 17.35 37.27 -12.17
N ILE A 94 17.20 36.60 -13.31
CA ILE A 94 16.59 37.18 -14.50
C ILE A 94 15.16 37.65 -14.22
N VAL A 95 14.36 36.85 -13.56
CA VAL A 95 12.96 37.16 -13.22
C VAL A 95 12.88 38.34 -12.23
N SER A 96 13.76 38.37 -11.22
CA SER A 96 13.79 39.46 -10.22
C SER A 96 14.05 40.84 -10.84
N ARG A 97 14.80 40.90 -11.96
CA ARG A 97 15.11 42.13 -12.70
C ARG A 97 14.01 42.55 -13.67
N ARG A 98 13.05 41.66 -14.01
CA ARG A 98 11.97 42.00 -14.95
C ARG A 98 11.01 43.03 -14.35
N VAL A 99 10.62 44.01 -15.14
CA VAL A 99 9.63 45.03 -14.77
C VAL A 99 8.21 44.56 -15.10
N ARG A 100 8.07 43.66 -16.06
CA ARG A 100 6.80 43.16 -16.56
C ARG A 100 6.75 41.63 -16.36
N ILE A 101 5.88 41.16 -15.49
CA ILE A 101 5.66 39.76 -15.17
C ILE A 101 4.16 39.52 -15.21
N SER A 102 3.71 38.50 -15.93
CA SER A 102 2.30 38.04 -15.86
C SER A 102 2.01 37.26 -14.61
N ARG A 103 0.72 37.18 -14.19
CA ARG A 103 0.28 36.33 -13.07
C ARG A 103 0.68 34.88 -13.27
N LEU A 104 0.53 34.35 -14.50
CA LEU A 104 0.96 33.00 -14.82
C LEU A 104 2.48 32.78 -14.59
N GLN A 105 3.31 33.72 -15.04
CA GLN A 105 4.77 33.64 -14.81
C GLN A 105 5.11 33.70 -13.32
N ALA A 106 4.41 34.56 -12.56
CA ALA A 106 4.60 34.63 -11.12
C ALA A 106 4.28 33.29 -10.44
N MET A 107 3.12 32.68 -10.73
CA MET A 107 2.74 31.37 -10.20
C MET A 107 3.75 30.27 -10.57
N GLN A 108 4.22 30.25 -11.81
CA GLN A 108 5.24 29.27 -12.27
C GLN A 108 6.58 29.43 -11.52
N VAL A 109 7.02 30.68 -11.31
CA VAL A 109 8.26 30.96 -10.57
C VAL A 109 8.10 30.60 -9.10
N SER A 110 6.96 30.90 -8.49
CA SER A 110 6.66 30.47 -7.12
C SER A 110 6.70 28.97 -6.97
N MET A 111 6.07 28.21 -7.87
CA MET A 111 6.14 26.75 -7.87
C MET A 111 7.59 26.25 -7.97
N LYS A 112 8.37 26.79 -8.92
CA LYS A 112 9.79 26.41 -9.10
C LYS A 112 10.62 26.69 -7.86
N SER A 113 10.49 27.85 -7.25
CA SER A 113 11.25 28.26 -6.09
C SER A 113 10.91 27.41 -4.85
N LYS A 114 9.63 27.21 -4.57
CA LYS A 114 9.18 26.39 -3.42
C LYS A 114 9.58 24.93 -3.56
N VAL A 115 9.39 24.35 -4.75
CA VAL A 115 9.81 22.95 -5.03
C VAL A 115 11.33 22.80 -4.93
N ALA A 116 12.11 23.75 -5.44
CA ALA A 116 13.57 23.71 -5.34
C ALA A 116 14.04 23.80 -3.88
N THR A 117 13.43 24.65 -3.04
CA THR A 117 13.72 24.75 -1.61
C THR A 117 13.40 23.45 -0.92
N LEU A 118 12.19 22.92 -1.13
CA LEU A 118 11.73 21.68 -0.52
C LEU A 118 12.70 20.53 -0.80
N LEU A 119 13.05 20.30 -2.06
CA LEU A 119 13.91 19.18 -2.44
C LEU A 119 15.36 19.36 -1.99
N ASN A 120 15.86 20.59 -1.95
CA ASN A 120 17.18 20.88 -1.38
C ASN A 120 17.22 20.64 0.14
N GLU A 121 16.17 21.02 0.87
CA GLU A 121 16.06 20.74 2.29
C GLU A 121 15.93 19.23 2.54
N GLU A 122 15.15 18.53 1.75
CA GLU A 122 15.06 17.05 1.75
C GLU A 122 16.43 16.41 1.54
N GLN A 123 17.19 16.83 0.52
CA GLN A 123 18.51 16.29 0.20
C GLN A 123 19.50 16.49 1.37
N LYS A 124 19.57 17.68 1.92
CA LYS A 124 20.50 17.98 3.05
C LYS A 124 20.17 17.19 4.28
N LYS A 125 18.89 17.15 4.66
CA LYS A 125 18.45 16.40 5.84
C LYS A 125 18.65 14.89 5.63
N LEU A 126 18.37 14.37 4.44
CA LEU A 126 18.58 12.96 4.12
C LEU A 126 20.08 12.62 4.15
N PHE A 127 20.94 13.44 3.58
CA PHE A 127 22.39 13.22 3.64
C PHE A 127 22.89 13.15 5.10
N ALA A 128 22.48 14.09 5.94
CA ALA A 128 22.84 14.10 7.35
C ALA A 128 22.30 12.86 8.10
N HIS A 129 21.05 12.50 7.84
CA HIS A 129 20.42 11.31 8.42
C HIS A 129 21.17 10.02 8.02
N LEU A 130 21.46 9.83 6.74
CA LEU A 130 22.19 8.65 6.24
C LEU A 130 23.62 8.59 6.76
N SER A 131 24.31 9.73 6.88
CA SER A 131 25.66 9.82 7.46
C SER A 131 25.68 9.39 8.93
N ASN A 132 24.75 9.93 9.72
CA ASN A 132 24.58 9.53 11.12
C ASN A 132 24.19 8.05 11.24
N LYS A 133 23.34 7.58 10.37
CA LYS A 133 22.88 6.19 10.31
C LYS A 133 24.04 5.23 10.05
N PHE A 134 24.85 5.51 9.02
CA PHE A 134 26.03 4.71 8.72
C PHE A 134 26.97 4.60 9.91
N THR A 135 27.30 5.76 10.50
CA THR A 135 28.25 5.84 11.61
C THR A 135 27.71 5.15 12.87
N SER A 136 26.47 5.42 13.24
CA SER A 136 25.88 4.81 14.45
C SER A 136 25.68 3.29 14.30
N SER A 137 25.25 2.82 13.13
CA SER A 137 25.11 1.40 12.85
C SER A 137 26.47 0.70 12.91
N TYR A 138 27.50 1.28 12.29
CA TYR A 138 28.85 0.73 12.31
C TYR A 138 29.36 0.51 13.73
N TYR A 139 29.30 1.54 14.57
CA TYR A 139 29.82 1.44 15.94
C TYR A 139 28.96 0.57 16.85
N LYS A 140 27.64 0.55 16.68
CA LYS A 140 26.76 -0.37 17.42
C LYS A 140 27.07 -1.83 17.07
N ASP A 141 27.09 -2.15 15.78
CA ASP A 141 27.36 -3.52 15.31
C ASP A 141 28.81 -3.96 15.64
N LEU A 142 29.78 -3.02 15.57
CA LEU A 142 31.16 -3.25 15.99
C LEU A 142 31.25 -3.58 17.48
N TYR A 143 30.58 -2.82 18.34
CA TYR A 143 30.51 -3.07 19.77
C TYR A 143 29.96 -4.47 20.06
N GLU A 144 28.86 -4.83 19.42
CA GLU A 144 28.24 -6.16 19.59
C GLU A 144 29.23 -7.27 19.17
N LEU A 145 29.94 -7.08 18.06
CA LEU A 145 30.90 -8.06 17.59
C LEU A 145 32.14 -8.16 18.47
N GLN A 146 32.62 -7.04 19.03
CA GLN A 146 33.76 -7.03 19.97
C GLN A 146 33.47 -7.81 21.26
N ILE A 147 32.25 -7.75 21.78
CA ILE A 147 31.86 -8.53 22.94
C ILE A 147 31.92 -10.03 22.63
N ILE A 148 31.64 -10.44 21.40
CA ILE A 148 31.70 -11.86 20.99
C ILE A 148 33.13 -12.31 20.76
N THR A 149 33.93 -11.51 20.07
CA THR A 149 35.23 -11.92 19.54
C THR A 149 36.39 -11.51 20.46
N GLY A 150 36.15 -10.63 21.43
CA GLY A 150 37.21 -10.09 22.29
C GLY A 150 38.18 -9.14 21.55
N TYR A 151 37.82 -8.67 20.37
CA TYR A 151 38.67 -7.79 19.55
C TYR A 151 38.85 -6.41 20.19
N LYS A 152 40.10 -5.94 20.31
CA LYS A 152 40.43 -4.72 21.06
C LYS A 152 40.67 -3.45 20.23
N ASN A 153 40.89 -3.56 18.91
CA ASN A 153 41.18 -2.41 18.05
C ASN A 153 39.91 -1.83 17.42
N ILE A 154 39.68 -0.55 17.63
CA ILE A 154 38.61 0.22 17.02
C ILE A 154 39.19 1.07 15.90
N ASN A 155 38.86 0.75 14.65
CA ASN A 155 39.18 1.62 13.52
C ASN A 155 38.12 2.70 13.41
N SER A 156 38.52 3.95 13.62
CA SER A 156 37.62 5.10 13.47
C SER A 156 37.21 5.29 12.00
N LEU A 157 36.00 5.81 11.80
CA LEU A 157 35.51 6.20 10.49
C LEU A 157 35.88 7.67 10.23
N SER A 158 36.55 7.95 9.11
CA SER A 158 36.74 9.33 8.66
C SER A 158 35.48 9.86 8.01
N LYS A 159 35.24 11.18 8.10
CA LYS A 159 34.11 11.83 7.40
C LYS A 159 34.15 11.61 5.89
N ASP A 160 35.35 11.68 5.30
CA ASP A 160 35.53 11.48 3.86
C ASP A 160 35.17 10.06 3.43
N PHE A 161 35.51 9.07 4.24
CA PHE A 161 35.12 7.68 3.99
C PHE A 161 33.58 7.53 3.98
N VAL A 162 32.88 8.10 4.97
CA VAL A 162 31.42 8.07 5.03
C VAL A 162 30.80 8.81 3.85
N ASN A 163 31.31 10.00 3.51
CA ASN A 163 30.86 10.77 2.36
C ASN A 163 31.01 10.00 1.03
N ASN A 164 32.14 9.32 0.85
CA ASN A 164 32.37 8.50 -0.35
C ASN A 164 31.36 7.34 -0.44
N ILE A 165 31.08 6.68 0.67
CA ILE A 165 30.07 5.62 0.73
C ILE A 165 28.68 6.14 0.33
N LEU A 166 28.27 7.29 0.85
CA LEU A 166 26.97 7.91 0.59
C LEU A 166 26.78 8.33 -0.88
N ASN A 167 27.88 8.66 -1.55
CA ASN A 167 27.87 9.05 -2.95
C ASN A 167 28.03 7.86 -3.92
N THR A 168 28.21 6.65 -3.40
CA THR A 168 28.39 5.45 -4.24
C THR A 168 27.03 4.94 -4.73
N TYR A 169 26.95 4.63 -6.02
CA TYR A 169 25.80 3.97 -6.62
C TYR A 169 25.72 2.51 -6.14
N TRP A 170 24.54 2.08 -5.74
CA TRP A 170 24.34 0.70 -5.27
C TRP A 170 23.24 -0.04 -6.03
N THR A 171 22.52 0.66 -6.89
CA THR A 171 21.48 0.09 -7.75
C THR A 171 21.96 0.02 -9.20
N SER A 172 21.40 -0.89 -9.97
CA SER A 172 21.77 -1.13 -11.39
C SER A 172 21.48 0.04 -12.31
N ASP A 173 20.64 1.00 -11.89
CA ASP A 173 20.34 2.21 -12.67
C ASP A 173 21.41 3.31 -12.57
N GLY A 174 22.44 3.13 -11.74
CA GLY A 174 23.54 4.07 -11.58
C GLY A 174 23.13 5.40 -10.91
N GLU A 175 22.05 5.43 -10.14
CA GLU A 175 21.58 6.62 -9.43
C GLU A 175 21.77 6.48 -7.92
N ASN A 176 22.21 7.55 -7.25
CA ASN A 176 22.19 7.65 -5.79
C ASN A 176 20.93 8.39 -5.31
N PHE A 177 20.75 8.53 -3.99
CA PHE A 177 19.59 9.20 -3.41
C PHE A 177 19.44 10.66 -3.87
N SER A 178 20.56 11.38 -4.04
CA SER A 178 20.54 12.77 -4.52
C SER A 178 20.04 12.87 -5.95
N ASP A 179 20.53 12.01 -6.84
CA ASP A 179 20.10 11.96 -8.24
C ASP A 179 18.58 11.69 -8.33
N ARG A 180 18.08 10.76 -7.50
CA ARG A 180 16.64 10.44 -7.40
C ARG A 180 15.78 11.60 -6.94
N ILE A 181 16.27 12.42 -5.99
CA ILE A 181 15.59 13.63 -5.53
C ILE A 181 15.49 14.63 -6.68
N TRP A 182 16.61 14.91 -7.36
CA TRP A 182 16.63 15.92 -8.41
C TRP A 182 15.91 15.50 -9.69
N LYS A 183 15.97 14.23 -10.09
CA LYS A 183 15.20 13.68 -11.21
C LYS A 183 13.69 13.81 -10.98
N ARG A 184 13.23 13.65 -9.73
CA ARG A 184 11.83 13.85 -9.35
C ARG A 184 11.38 15.32 -9.51
N LYS A 185 12.27 16.29 -9.34
CA LYS A 185 11.98 17.72 -9.44
C LYS A 185 11.33 18.09 -10.78
N ASP A 186 11.96 17.73 -11.90
CA ASP A 186 11.49 18.14 -13.21
C ASP A 186 10.12 17.50 -13.53
N LYS A 187 9.94 16.25 -13.15
CA LYS A 187 8.63 15.58 -13.29
C LYS A 187 7.55 16.27 -12.45
N LEU A 188 7.87 16.63 -11.21
CA LEU A 188 6.93 17.32 -10.31
C LEU A 188 6.58 18.71 -10.88
N LEU A 189 7.57 19.52 -11.26
CA LEU A 189 7.34 20.85 -11.81
C LEU A 189 6.51 20.83 -13.11
N ASN A 190 6.79 19.89 -14.02
CA ASN A 190 6.01 19.73 -15.24
C ASN A 190 4.55 19.32 -14.92
N THR A 191 4.36 18.46 -13.94
CA THR A 191 3.01 18.06 -13.50
C THR A 191 2.26 19.24 -12.90
N LEU A 192 2.87 20.00 -11.98
CA LEU A 192 2.26 21.18 -11.36
C LEU A 192 1.92 22.27 -12.39
N ASP A 193 2.82 22.55 -13.34
CA ASP A 193 2.55 23.53 -14.42
C ASP A 193 1.40 23.08 -15.33
N THR A 194 1.33 21.80 -15.65
CA THR A 194 0.23 21.23 -16.45
C THR A 194 -1.10 21.39 -15.74
N GLU A 195 -1.19 21.03 -14.46
CA GLU A 195 -2.42 21.13 -13.67
C GLU A 195 -2.88 22.59 -13.50
N LEU A 196 -1.93 23.50 -13.23
CA LEU A 196 -2.22 24.94 -13.16
C LEU A 196 -2.82 25.45 -14.48
N ARG A 197 -2.17 25.17 -15.61
CA ARG A 197 -2.64 25.60 -16.92
C ARG A 197 -3.99 25.01 -17.28
N GLN A 198 -4.20 23.74 -16.97
CA GLN A 198 -5.46 23.06 -17.22
C GLN A 198 -6.61 23.64 -16.39
N GLY A 199 -6.35 23.95 -15.13
CA GLY A 199 -7.30 24.65 -14.27
C GLY A 199 -7.69 26.02 -14.84
N LEU A 200 -6.70 26.80 -15.30
CA LEU A 200 -6.93 28.12 -15.91
C LEU A 200 -7.68 28.04 -17.24
N ILE A 201 -7.41 27.03 -18.07
CA ILE A 201 -8.11 26.83 -19.37
C ILE A 201 -9.57 26.44 -19.13
N THR A 202 -9.82 25.61 -18.14
CA THR A 202 -11.18 25.11 -17.84
C THR A 202 -11.97 26.00 -16.90
N GLY A 203 -11.40 27.12 -16.42
CA GLY A 203 -12.07 28.07 -15.52
C GLY A 203 -12.40 27.48 -14.15
N LYS A 204 -11.57 26.58 -13.63
CA LYS A 204 -11.74 26.03 -12.27
C LYS A 204 -11.58 27.12 -11.21
N ARG A 205 -12.31 26.96 -10.10
CA ARG A 205 -12.16 27.88 -8.95
C ARG A 205 -10.77 27.81 -8.35
N PRO A 206 -10.28 28.89 -7.68
CA PRO A 206 -8.96 28.91 -7.05
C PRO A 206 -8.74 27.73 -6.11
N ASP A 207 -9.71 27.40 -5.26
CA ASP A 207 -9.66 26.30 -4.30
C ASP A 207 -9.54 24.91 -4.98
N GLU A 208 -10.15 24.74 -6.15
CA GLU A 208 -10.03 23.50 -6.91
C GLU A 208 -8.64 23.33 -7.55
N ILE A 209 -8.05 24.43 -8.04
CA ILE A 209 -6.69 24.41 -8.63
C ILE A 209 -5.65 24.13 -7.56
N THR A 210 -5.69 24.85 -6.43
CA THR A 210 -4.72 24.68 -5.35
C THR A 210 -4.83 23.32 -4.71
N LYS A 211 -6.04 22.77 -4.55
CA LYS A 211 -6.25 21.39 -4.08
C LYS A 211 -5.55 20.36 -4.94
N VAL A 212 -5.66 20.45 -6.27
CA VAL A 212 -4.97 19.52 -7.18
C VAL A 212 -3.46 19.65 -7.06
N ILE A 213 -2.92 20.87 -6.95
CA ILE A 213 -1.50 21.13 -6.74
C ILE A 213 -1.02 20.47 -5.43
N SER A 214 -1.77 20.64 -4.33
CA SER A 214 -1.47 20.01 -3.03
C SER A 214 -1.48 18.49 -3.11
N GLU A 215 -2.44 17.88 -3.80
CA GLU A 215 -2.51 16.43 -4.01
C GLU A 215 -1.26 15.89 -4.76
N LYS A 216 -0.72 16.62 -5.74
CA LYS A 216 0.52 16.21 -6.43
C LYS A 216 1.75 16.30 -5.52
N LEU A 217 1.81 17.27 -4.63
CA LEU A 217 2.87 17.37 -3.62
C LEU A 217 2.76 16.26 -2.57
N GLU A 218 1.56 15.85 -2.16
CA GLU A 218 1.36 14.69 -1.29
C GLU A 218 1.87 13.38 -1.93
N VAL A 219 1.71 13.18 -3.24
CA VAL A 219 2.34 12.07 -3.97
C VAL A 219 3.87 12.16 -3.88
N SER A 220 4.45 13.36 -3.99
CA SER A 220 5.89 13.57 -3.84
C SER A 220 6.38 13.29 -2.42
N LYS A 221 5.61 13.66 -1.38
CA LYS A 221 5.84 13.32 0.02
C LYS A 221 5.89 11.81 0.26
N SER A 222 4.97 11.07 -0.34
CA SER A 222 4.97 9.59 -0.29
C SER A 222 6.20 8.98 -0.96
N ASN A 223 6.66 9.56 -2.07
CA ASN A 223 7.89 9.14 -2.73
C ASN A 223 9.14 9.45 -1.90
N ALA A 224 9.16 10.57 -1.16
CA ALA A 224 10.24 10.89 -0.22
C ALA A 224 10.33 9.85 0.89
N LYS A 225 9.21 9.47 1.51
CA LYS A 225 9.17 8.36 2.50
C LYS A 225 9.77 7.07 1.94
N ARG A 226 9.37 6.70 0.72
CA ARG A 226 9.90 5.50 0.07
C ARG A 226 11.41 5.56 -0.10
N LEU A 227 11.93 6.71 -0.54
CA LEU A 227 13.36 6.94 -0.72
C LEU A 227 14.11 6.82 0.61
N VAL A 228 13.67 7.53 1.65
CA VAL A 228 14.26 7.49 2.99
C VAL A 228 14.41 6.05 3.47
N LEU A 229 13.31 5.29 3.51
CA LEU A 229 13.32 3.93 4.07
C LEU A 229 14.18 2.95 3.27
N THR A 230 14.24 3.13 1.94
CA THR A 230 15.05 2.26 1.08
C THR A 230 16.54 2.58 1.16
N GLU A 231 16.90 3.86 1.11
CA GLU A 231 18.29 4.29 1.22
C GLU A 231 18.88 4.05 2.62
N SER A 232 18.10 4.27 3.68
CA SER A 232 18.50 3.92 5.05
C SER A 232 18.82 2.44 5.20
N SER A 233 17.98 1.57 4.64
CA SER A 233 18.23 0.12 4.63
C SER A 233 19.52 -0.23 3.87
N ALA A 234 19.75 0.42 2.72
CA ALA A 234 20.97 0.21 1.93
C ALA A 234 22.23 0.69 2.66
N ILE A 235 22.16 1.82 3.32
CA ILE A 235 23.28 2.40 4.09
C ILE A 235 23.58 1.56 5.33
N HIS A 236 22.55 1.08 6.04
CA HIS A 236 22.72 0.17 7.16
C HIS A 236 23.39 -1.14 6.71
N SER A 237 22.95 -1.71 5.60
CA SER A 237 23.55 -2.91 4.98
C SER A 237 25.03 -2.68 4.62
N GLN A 238 25.35 -1.53 4.03
CA GLN A 238 26.73 -1.17 3.69
C GLN A 238 27.61 -0.98 4.91
N SER A 239 27.08 -0.38 5.97
CA SER A 239 27.76 -0.23 7.26
C SER A 239 28.15 -1.60 7.82
N ARG A 240 27.25 -2.57 7.75
CA ARG A 240 27.51 -3.96 8.14
C ARG A 240 28.57 -4.65 7.30
N LYS A 241 28.51 -4.50 5.98
CA LYS A 241 29.57 -5.00 5.09
C LYS A 241 30.94 -4.51 5.54
N VAL A 242 31.09 -3.20 5.70
CA VAL A 242 32.35 -2.58 6.13
C VAL A 242 32.80 -3.13 7.48
N MET A 243 31.87 -3.32 8.41
CA MET A 243 32.19 -3.88 9.73
C MET A 243 32.63 -5.34 9.60
N TYR A 244 31.96 -6.17 8.80
CA TYR A 244 32.34 -7.57 8.55
C TYR A 244 33.75 -7.66 7.96
N GLU A 245 34.04 -6.88 6.92
CA GLU A 245 35.35 -6.85 6.27
C GLU A 245 36.47 -6.46 7.26
N ARG A 246 36.24 -5.42 8.07
CA ARG A 246 37.24 -4.95 9.05
C ARG A 246 37.45 -5.90 10.22
N MET A 247 36.45 -6.67 10.57
CA MET A 247 36.48 -7.63 11.67
C MET A 247 36.82 -9.04 11.23
N GLY A 248 37.11 -9.26 9.94
CA GLY A 248 37.48 -10.56 9.42
C GLY A 248 36.36 -11.61 9.47
N VAL A 249 35.10 -11.15 9.42
CA VAL A 249 33.95 -12.05 9.30
C VAL A 249 33.94 -12.68 7.90
N GLU A 250 34.02 -14.00 7.80
CA GLU A 250 34.09 -14.69 6.52
C GLU A 250 32.70 -14.91 5.89
N LYS A 251 31.67 -15.18 6.74
CA LYS A 251 30.33 -15.55 6.29
C LYS A 251 29.25 -14.78 7.07
N TYR A 252 28.12 -14.58 6.41
CA TYR A 252 26.94 -13.98 7.03
C TYR A 252 25.68 -14.75 6.63
N GLU A 253 24.67 -14.69 7.50
CA GLU A 253 23.33 -15.23 7.28
C GLU A 253 22.35 -14.09 7.00
N VAL A 254 21.50 -14.26 6.00
CA VAL A 254 20.37 -13.34 5.74
C VAL A 254 19.23 -13.66 6.72
N VAL A 255 18.67 -12.62 7.33
CA VAL A 255 17.56 -12.73 8.28
C VAL A 255 16.42 -11.83 7.84
N ALA A 256 15.32 -12.45 7.41
CA ALA A 256 14.10 -11.71 7.10
C ALA A 256 13.30 -11.37 8.36
N THR A 257 12.52 -10.28 8.31
CA THR A 257 11.52 -10.00 9.33
C THR A 257 10.37 -10.99 9.18
N LEU A 258 9.98 -11.67 10.25
CA LEU A 258 8.87 -12.62 10.23
C LEU A 258 7.54 -11.88 10.44
N ASP A 259 6.90 -11.47 9.34
CA ASP A 259 5.55 -10.90 9.33
C ASP A 259 4.88 -11.05 7.95
N LEU A 260 3.59 -10.68 7.87
CA LEU A 260 2.78 -10.80 6.65
C LEU A 260 3.24 -9.90 5.50
N ARG A 261 4.05 -8.87 5.77
CA ARG A 261 4.53 -7.92 4.78
C ARG A 261 5.88 -8.33 4.18
N THR A 262 6.44 -9.45 4.60
CA THR A 262 7.71 -9.95 4.09
C THR A 262 7.53 -10.46 2.66
N SER A 263 8.31 -9.92 1.74
CA SER A 263 8.24 -10.24 0.31
C SER A 263 8.76 -11.64 0.00
N ASP A 264 8.35 -12.20 -1.14
CA ASP A 264 8.77 -13.54 -1.57
C ASP A 264 10.28 -13.67 -1.75
N ILE A 265 10.95 -12.61 -2.21
CA ILE A 265 12.41 -12.61 -2.32
C ILE A 265 13.06 -12.73 -0.94
N CYS A 266 12.59 -11.98 0.04
CA CYS A 266 13.10 -12.05 1.42
C CYS A 266 12.83 -13.42 2.06
N ARG A 267 11.66 -14.01 1.81
CA ARG A 267 11.29 -15.36 2.28
C ARG A 267 12.25 -16.42 1.74
N LYS A 268 12.58 -16.34 0.45
CA LYS A 268 13.51 -17.30 -0.21
C LYS A 268 14.95 -17.16 0.24
N LEU A 269 15.35 -16.00 0.71
CA LEU A 269 16.72 -15.71 1.17
C LEU A 269 16.88 -15.87 2.68
N ASP A 270 15.80 -15.96 3.43
CA ASP A 270 15.84 -16.13 4.88
C ASP A 270 16.60 -17.40 5.28
N GLY A 271 17.54 -17.24 6.20
CA GLY A 271 18.41 -18.33 6.68
C GLY A 271 19.53 -18.73 5.71
N LYS A 272 19.64 -18.13 4.53
CA LYS A 272 20.76 -18.45 3.61
C LYS A 272 22.04 -17.79 4.09
N VAL A 273 23.13 -18.57 3.96
CA VAL A 273 24.48 -18.16 4.32
C VAL A 273 25.28 -17.87 3.07
N PHE A 274 26.00 -16.75 3.08
CA PHE A 274 26.87 -16.29 1.98
C PHE A 274 28.24 -15.89 2.51
N ASP A 275 29.27 -15.92 1.66
CA ASP A 275 30.60 -15.37 1.96
C ASP A 275 30.54 -13.83 1.93
N VAL A 276 31.27 -13.16 2.82
CA VAL A 276 31.33 -11.68 2.86
C VAL A 276 31.90 -11.09 1.57
N LYS A 277 32.82 -11.79 0.89
CA LYS A 277 33.33 -11.37 -0.41
C LYS A 277 32.24 -11.23 -1.48
N ASP A 278 31.15 -11.99 -1.37
CA ASP A 278 30.01 -12.01 -2.28
C ASP A 278 28.86 -11.10 -1.79
N TYR A 279 29.14 -10.21 -0.83
CA TYR A 279 28.16 -9.30 -0.25
C TYR A 279 27.74 -8.23 -1.26
N GLU A 280 26.62 -8.43 -1.93
CA GLU A 280 26.07 -7.54 -2.93
C GLU A 280 24.63 -7.15 -2.58
N ARG A 281 24.38 -5.83 -2.36
CA ARG A 281 23.07 -5.30 -2.05
C ARG A 281 22.09 -5.52 -3.20
N GLY A 282 20.91 -6.03 -2.90
CA GLY A 282 19.91 -6.39 -3.90
C GLY A 282 20.02 -7.82 -4.44
N VAL A 283 21.14 -8.51 -4.22
CA VAL A 283 21.41 -9.87 -4.73
C VAL A 283 21.58 -10.86 -3.57
N THR A 284 22.64 -10.72 -2.80
CA THR A 284 22.97 -11.62 -1.67
C THR A 284 22.72 -10.94 -0.32
N ALA A 285 22.58 -9.61 -0.30
CA ALA A 285 22.37 -8.82 0.90
C ALA A 285 21.25 -7.78 0.71
N PRO A 286 20.53 -7.40 1.81
CA PRO A 286 19.47 -6.41 1.73
C PRO A 286 20.03 -4.99 1.42
N PRO A 287 19.18 -4.08 0.93
CA PRO A 287 17.76 -4.27 0.64
C PRO A 287 17.54 -4.99 -0.70
N PHE A 288 16.67 -6.01 -0.71
CA PHE A 288 16.31 -6.75 -1.92
C PHE A 288 15.19 -6.09 -2.74
N HIS A 289 14.46 -5.18 -2.13
CA HIS A 289 13.34 -4.44 -2.72
C HIS A 289 13.07 -3.15 -1.93
N VAL A 290 12.20 -2.32 -2.46
CA VAL A 290 11.72 -1.11 -1.77
C VAL A 290 11.04 -1.50 -0.45
N TYR A 291 11.30 -0.73 0.63
CA TYR A 291 10.83 -1.01 1.99
C TYR A 291 11.35 -2.33 2.58
N CYS A 292 12.47 -2.84 2.12
CA CYS A 292 13.06 -4.07 2.65
C CYS A 292 13.44 -3.89 4.14
N ARG A 293 13.03 -4.86 4.96
CA ARG A 293 13.30 -4.89 6.41
C ARG A 293 14.18 -6.07 6.81
N SER A 294 14.68 -6.83 5.84
CA SER A 294 15.63 -7.90 6.06
C SER A 294 16.98 -7.35 6.50
N THR A 295 17.74 -8.16 7.19
CA THR A 295 19.06 -7.82 7.69
C THR A 295 20.03 -8.96 7.47
N THR A 296 21.29 -8.77 7.86
CA THR A 296 22.29 -9.83 7.90
C THR A 296 22.85 -9.96 9.31
N VAL A 297 23.33 -11.15 9.66
CA VAL A 297 24.05 -11.41 10.91
C VAL A 297 25.32 -12.16 10.58
N PRO A 298 26.44 -11.97 11.33
CA PRO A 298 27.65 -12.77 11.14
C PRO A 298 27.33 -14.25 11.33
N TYR A 299 27.95 -15.10 10.53
CA TYR A 299 27.78 -16.56 10.61
C TYR A 299 29.13 -17.20 10.96
N TYR A 300 29.15 -18.00 12.01
CA TYR A 300 30.30 -18.76 12.48
C TYR A 300 29.98 -20.24 12.54
N ASN A 301 30.90 -21.09 12.03
CA ASN A 301 30.71 -22.54 11.88
C ASN A 301 31.12 -23.32 13.16
N ASP A 302 30.98 -22.83 14.36
CA ASP A 302 31.48 -23.48 15.55
C ASP A 302 30.41 -24.23 16.36
N ASP A 303 30.81 -25.38 16.97
CA ASP A 303 30.03 -26.25 17.84
C ASP A 303 29.40 -25.56 19.07
N ILE A 304 29.70 -24.30 19.29
CA ILE A 304 29.09 -23.43 20.32
C ILE A 304 27.60 -23.12 20.02
N GLN A 305 27.13 -23.45 18.82
CA GLN A 305 25.73 -23.27 18.43
C GLN A 305 24.75 -24.24 19.15
N ALA A 306 25.23 -25.30 19.75
CA ALA A 306 24.38 -26.37 20.27
C ALA A 306 23.66 -26.07 21.61
N GLU A 307 24.06 -25.05 22.36
CA GLU A 307 23.62 -24.89 23.76
C GLU A 307 22.68 -23.70 24.05
N ILE A 308 22.40 -22.78 23.13
CA ILE A 308 21.62 -21.57 23.45
C ILE A 308 20.34 -21.46 22.64
N GLU A 309 19.25 -21.62 23.34
CA GLU A 309 17.82 -21.37 23.01
C GLU A 309 17.43 -21.28 21.52
N ASN A 310 16.79 -22.27 21.01
CA ASN A 310 16.19 -22.39 19.68
C ASN A 310 15.02 -21.38 19.43
N THR A 311 15.21 -20.10 19.74
CA THR A 311 14.15 -19.11 19.59
C THR A 311 14.54 -17.94 18.67
N ARG A 312 13.55 -17.35 18.01
CA ARG A 312 13.66 -16.23 17.08
C ARG A 312 12.58 -15.21 17.37
N MET A 313 12.86 -13.92 17.10
CA MET A 313 11.85 -12.86 17.21
C MET A 313 10.94 -12.85 15.98
N ALA A 314 9.64 -12.86 16.21
CA ALA A 314 8.58 -12.72 15.23
C ALA A 314 7.64 -11.56 15.61
N ARG A 315 6.84 -11.10 14.68
CA ARG A 315 5.68 -10.27 14.99
C ARG A 315 4.45 -11.15 15.10
N ASP A 316 3.78 -11.04 16.21
CA ASP A 316 2.47 -11.61 16.42
C ASP A 316 1.48 -11.01 15.41
N PRO A 317 0.85 -11.81 14.55
CA PRO A 317 -0.04 -11.29 13.51
C PRO A 317 -1.31 -10.66 14.10
N GLU A 318 -1.72 -11.02 15.31
CA GLU A 318 -2.92 -10.52 15.97
C GLU A 318 -2.68 -9.17 16.66
N THR A 319 -1.61 -9.09 17.45
CA THR A 319 -1.33 -7.92 18.29
C THR A 319 -0.33 -6.95 17.67
N GLY A 320 0.41 -7.35 16.63
CA GLY A 320 1.52 -6.61 16.06
C GLY A 320 2.73 -6.44 16.97
N LYS A 321 2.72 -7.05 18.16
CA LYS A 321 3.83 -6.99 19.13
C LYS A 321 4.94 -7.96 18.75
N SER A 322 6.16 -7.67 19.20
CA SER A 322 7.27 -8.60 19.06
C SER A 322 7.15 -9.72 20.09
N ILE A 323 7.17 -10.96 19.64
CA ILE A 323 7.14 -12.19 20.43
C ILE A 323 8.35 -13.06 20.10
N ARG A 324 8.76 -13.92 21.04
CA ARG A 324 9.73 -14.98 20.78
C ARG A 324 9.02 -16.24 20.31
N VAL A 325 9.48 -16.81 19.21
CA VAL A 325 9.01 -18.07 18.64
C VAL A 325 10.16 -19.05 18.49
N GLU A 326 9.86 -20.31 18.27
CA GLU A 326 10.86 -21.32 17.94
C GLU A 326 11.70 -20.88 16.73
N LYS A 327 12.91 -21.43 16.57
CA LYS A 327 13.76 -21.18 15.39
C LYS A 327 13.12 -21.85 14.17
N LEU A 328 12.20 -21.12 13.54
CA LEU A 328 11.50 -21.52 12.34
C LEU A 328 12.01 -20.71 11.15
N THR A 329 12.05 -21.31 9.98
CA THR A 329 12.13 -20.53 8.73
C THR A 329 10.87 -19.70 8.57
N TYR A 330 10.90 -18.75 7.62
CA TYR A 330 9.68 -17.96 7.32
C TYR A 330 8.49 -18.85 6.95
N ASN A 331 8.71 -19.88 6.13
CA ASN A 331 7.63 -20.77 5.67
C ASN A 331 7.02 -21.54 6.84
N GLU A 332 7.84 -22.15 7.69
CA GLU A 332 7.38 -22.87 8.90
C GLU A 332 6.62 -21.95 9.86
N TRP A 333 7.12 -20.71 10.05
CA TRP A 333 6.42 -19.72 10.86
C TRP A 333 5.08 -19.32 10.24
N TYR A 334 5.06 -19.10 8.91
CA TYR A 334 3.85 -18.71 8.19
C TYR A 334 2.78 -19.79 8.29
N ASP A 335 3.15 -21.06 8.05
CA ASP A 335 2.24 -22.18 8.14
C ASP A 335 1.67 -22.33 9.57
N LYS A 336 2.54 -22.27 10.59
CA LYS A 336 2.17 -22.50 12.00
C LYS A 336 1.36 -21.34 12.61
N TYR A 337 1.70 -20.08 12.32
CA TYR A 337 1.12 -18.93 13.02
C TYR A 337 0.16 -18.08 12.17
N VAL A 338 0.30 -18.12 10.85
CA VAL A 338 -0.50 -17.27 9.96
C VAL A 338 -1.62 -18.03 9.30
N LEU A 339 -1.34 -19.15 8.64
CA LEU A 339 -2.40 -19.95 8.02
C LEU A 339 -3.37 -20.48 9.06
N GLU A 340 -2.84 -21.03 10.15
CA GLU A 340 -3.66 -21.54 11.22
C GLU A 340 -4.52 -20.46 11.89
N TYR A 341 -3.93 -19.28 12.15
CA TYR A 341 -4.67 -18.13 12.67
C TYR A 341 -5.73 -17.62 11.69
N ASN A 342 -5.41 -17.50 10.42
CA ASN A 342 -6.34 -17.02 9.41
C ASN A 342 -7.52 -17.98 9.20
N ASP A 343 -7.25 -19.28 9.16
CA ASP A 343 -8.29 -20.30 9.04
C ASP A 343 -9.23 -20.30 10.24
N LYS A 344 -8.66 -20.14 11.44
CA LYS A 344 -9.44 -20.01 12.68
C LYS A 344 -10.32 -18.76 12.64
N LYS A 345 -9.74 -17.61 12.27
CA LYS A 345 -10.46 -16.33 12.20
C LYS A 345 -11.55 -16.36 11.14
N GLU A 346 -11.26 -16.95 9.97
CA GLU A 346 -12.24 -17.12 8.90
C GLU A 346 -13.39 -18.02 9.35
N TYR A 347 -13.09 -19.13 9.98
CA TYR A 347 -14.10 -20.03 10.55
C TYR A 347 -14.97 -19.33 11.59
N GLU A 348 -14.37 -18.60 12.55
CA GLU A 348 -15.10 -17.86 13.58
C GLU A 348 -16.00 -16.77 12.96
N ASN A 349 -15.51 -16.08 11.93
CA ASN A 349 -16.29 -15.08 11.21
C ASN A 349 -17.49 -15.70 10.49
N ILE A 350 -17.30 -16.84 9.81
CA ILE A 350 -18.37 -17.59 9.15
C ILE A 350 -19.42 -18.02 10.17
N VAL A 351 -19.02 -18.58 11.28
CA VAL A 351 -19.93 -18.98 12.37
C VAL A 351 -20.71 -17.79 12.91
N SER A 352 -20.05 -16.64 13.08
CA SER A 352 -20.70 -15.40 13.53
C SER A 352 -21.76 -14.89 12.55
N ILE A 353 -21.47 -14.93 11.25
CA ILE A 353 -22.39 -14.47 10.20
C ILE A 353 -23.59 -15.40 10.05
N LEU A 354 -23.36 -16.71 10.03
CA LEU A 354 -24.41 -17.69 9.80
C LEU A 354 -25.23 -18.00 11.07
N GLY A 355 -24.67 -17.72 12.25
CA GLY A 355 -25.30 -18.00 13.55
C GLY A 355 -25.33 -19.48 13.94
N TYR A 356 -24.58 -20.35 13.21
CA TYR A 356 -24.42 -21.76 13.52
C TYR A 356 -23.02 -22.28 13.10
N LYS A 357 -22.60 -23.41 13.68
CA LYS A 357 -21.34 -24.04 13.30
C LYS A 357 -21.50 -24.79 11.97
N VAL A 358 -20.72 -24.37 10.97
CA VAL A 358 -20.70 -25.00 9.63
C VAL A 358 -20.14 -26.42 9.68
N VAL A 359 -19.17 -26.63 10.58
CA VAL A 359 -18.54 -27.90 10.92
C VAL A 359 -18.16 -27.88 12.39
N GLU A 360 -17.79 -29.03 12.97
CA GLU A 360 -17.54 -29.16 14.42
C GLU A 360 -16.37 -28.30 14.92
N ASN A 361 -15.33 -28.12 14.11
CA ASN A 361 -14.11 -27.43 14.50
C ASN A 361 -13.35 -26.86 13.28
N VAL A 362 -12.29 -26.09 13.58
CA VAL A 362 -11.44 -25.45 12.59
C VAL A 362 -10.72 -26.47 11.69
N GLU A 363 -10.31 -27.62 12.23
CA GLU A 363 -9.58 -28.64 11.45
C GLU A 363 -10.47 -29.22 10.33
N LYS A 364 -11.73 -29.52 10.63
CA LYS A 364 -12.70 -29.95 9.62
C LYS A 364 -13.02 -28.84 8.61
N TYR A 365 -12.98 -27.59 9.04
CA TYR A 365 -13.12 -26.45 8.13
C TYR A 365 -11.94 -26.33 7.15
N LYS A 366 -10.70 -26.49 7.63
CA LYS A 366 -9.52 -26.54 6.79
C LYS A 366 -9.60 -27.66 5.75
N ASP A 367 -10.05 -28.84 6.16
CA ASP A 367 -10.22 -29.95 5.25
C ASP A 367 -11.22 -29.61 4.12
N ILE A 368 -12.34 -28.98 4.44
CA ILE A 368 -13.30 -28.50 3.43
C ILE A 368 -12.66 -27.46 2.53
N LYS A 369 -11.96 -26.48 3.10
CA LYS A 369 -11.35 -25.38 2.37
C LYS A 369 -10.32 -25.85 1.33
N TYR A 370 -9.48 -26.79 1.71
CA TYR A 370 -8.34 -27.22 0.89
C TYR A 370 -8.63 -28.47 0.05
N ASN A 371 -9.56 -29.33 0.47
CA ASN A 371 -9.81 -30.63 -0.15
C ASN A 371 -11.22 -30.78 -0.73
N ASN A 372 -12.14 -29.84 -0.49
CA ASN A 372 -13.52 -29.91 -1.00
C ASN A 372 -14.00 -28.54 -1.50
N SER A 373 -13.55 -28.17 -2.69
CA SER A 373 -13.81 -26.85 -3.28
C SER A 373 -15.31 -26.55 -3.45
N GLU A 374 -16.13 -27.54 -3.82
CA GLU A 374 -17.57 -27.36 -4.04
C GLU A 374 -18.28 -26.99 -2.72
N ARG A 375 -17.98 -27.71 -1.65
CA ARG A 375 -18.54 -27.42 -0.32
C ARG A 375 -18.06 -26.07 0.21
N TYR A 376 -16.81 -25.71 0.00
CA TYR A 376 -16.26 -24.41 0.37
C TYR A 376 -16.94 -23.26 -0.37
N GLU A 377 -17.13 -23.38 -1.68
CA GLU A 377 -17.89 -22.39 -2.47
C GLU A 377 -19.35 -22.25 -2.02
N GLN A 378 -20.00 -23.35 -1.67
CA GLN A 378 -21.35 -23.33 -1.14
C GLN A 378 -21.44 -22.54 0.17
N ILE A 379 -20.48 -22.72 1.10
CA ILE A 379 -20.39 -21.96 2.35
C ILE A 379 -20.19 -20.48 2.05
N ASN A 380 -19.29 -20.13 1.13
CA ASN A 380 -19.02 -18.73 0.76
C ASN A 380 -20.24 -18.04 0.14
N ARG A 381 -21.01 -18.73 -0.73
CA ARG A 381 -22.26 -18.18 -1.25
C ARG A 381 -23.28 -17.89 -0.16
N GLU A 382 -23.41 -18.79 0.81
CA GLU A 382 -24.29 -18.58 1.96
C GLU A 382 -23.86 -17.37 2.82
N VAL A 383 -22.57 -17.27 3.15
CA VAL A 383 -21.99 -16.15 3.90
C VAL A 383 -22.26 -14.83 3.17
N ASN A 384 -21.97 -14.77 1.88
CA ASN A 384 -22.19 -13.56 1.08
C ASN A 384 -23.67 -13.15 1.07
N THR A 385 -24.57 -14.11 0.90
CA THR A 385 -26.01 -13.83 0.92
C THR A 385 -26.47 -13.30 2.27
N MET A 386 -26.02 -13.88 3.37
CA MET A 386 -26.34 -13.42 4.72
C MET A 386 -25.76 -12.01 5.00
N GLN A 387 -24.53 -11.74 4.59
CA GLN A 387 -23.95 -10.40 4.71
C GLN A 387 -24.73 -9.35 3.91
N MET A 388 -25.15 -9.67 2.68
CA MET A 388 -25.98 -8.78 1.88
C MET A 388 -27.34 -8.48 2.54
N ILE A 389 -27.96 -9.48 3.16
CA ILE A 389 -29.24 -9.30 3.90
C ILE A 389 -29.02 -8.39 5.12
N TYR A 390 -28.02 -8.68 5.95
CA TYR A 390 -27.76 -7.90 7.17
C TYR A 390 -27.34 -6.45 6.87
N ASN A 391 -26.54 -6.22 5.84
CA ASN A 391 -26.05 -4.89 5.47
C ASN A 391 -27.04 -4.08 4.61
N HIS A 392 -28.22 -4.62 4.27
CA HIS A 392 -29.17 -3.93 3.42
C HIS A 392 -29.86 -2.77 4.15
N ASN A 393 -29.50 -1.53 3.78
CA ASN A 393 -29.93 -0.31 4.51
C ASN A 393 -31.44 -0.03 4.45
N SER A 394 -32.13 -0.47 3.39
CA SER A 394 -33.58 -0.20 3.20
C SER A 394 -34.47 -1.31 3.74
N PHE A 395 -33.94 -2.39 4.29
CA PHE A 395 -34.72 -3.46 4.90
C PHE A 395 -34.90 -3.21 6.39
N SER A 396 -36.15 -3.30 6.89
CA SER A 396 -36.39 -3.39 8.33
C SER A 396 -35.90 -4.74 8.87
N ASP A 397 -35.55 -4.81 10.14
CA ASP A 397 -35.06 -6.05 10.77
C ASP A 397 -36.06 -7.20 10.62
N LYS A 398 -37.36 -6.91 10.78
CA LYS A 398 -38.43 -7.90 10.53
C LYS A 398 -38.45 -8.39 9.08
N PHE A 399 -38.10 -7.54 8.13
CA PHE A 399 -38.05 -7.95 6.72
C PHE A 399 -36.77 -8.75 6.42
N LYS A 400 -35.64 -8.40 7.03
CA LYS A 400 -34.39 -9.17 6.95
C LYS A 400 -34.58 -10.61 7.44
N GLU A 401 -35.23 -10.81 8.58
CA GLU A 401 -35.56 -12.15 9.09
C GLU A 401 -36.43 -12.94 8.11
N ARG A 402 -37.45 -12.32 7.54
CA ARG A 402 -38.27 -13.00 6.53
C ARG A 402 -37.51 -13.39 5.25
N VAL A 403 -36.56 -12.54 4.82
CA VAL A 403 -35.68 -12.85 3.68
C VAL A 403 -34.80 -14.03 3.99
N LYS A 404 -34.25 -14.07 5.19
CA LYS A 404 -33.45 -15.19 5.73
C LYS A 404 -34.27 -16.48 5.82
N ASP A 405 -35.50 -16.41 6.35
CA ASP A 405 -36.40 -17.57 6.46
C ASP A 405 -36.67 -18.20 5.10
N ILE A 406 -37.02 -17.40 4.09
CA ILE A 406 -37.28 -17.86 2.71
C ILE A 406 -35.99 -18.44 2.10
N TYR A 407 -34.84 -17.83 2.33
CA TYR A 407 -33.57 -18.37 1.88
C TYR A 407 -33.32 -19.78 2.39
N TYR A 408 -33.45 -19.99 3.70
CA TYR A 408 -33.24 -21.31 4.31
C TYR A 408 -34.33 -22.31 3.98
N GLU A 409 -35.57 -21.85 3.84
CA GLU A 409 -36.68 -22.71 3.42
C GLU A 409 -36.40 -23.30 2.01
N PHE A 410 -36.04 -22.45 1.02
CA PHE A 410 -35.76 -22.97 -0.32
C PHE A 410 -34.47 -23.81 -0.37
N ARG A 411 -33.49 -23.48 0.47
CA ARG A 411 -32.30 -24.30 0.61
C ARG A 411 -32.59 -25.70 1.18
N SER A 412 -33.55 -25.84 2.06
CA SER A 412 -33.99 -27.14 2.56
C SER A 412 -34.62 -28.03 1.47
N TYR A 413 -35.11 -27.41 0.42
CA TYR A 413 -35.59 -28.11 -0.81
C TYR A 413 -34.48 -28.34 -1.84
N GLY A 414 -33.23 -27.99 -1.55
CA GLY A 414 -32.09 -28.15 -2.45
C GLY A 414 -31.87 -26.99 -3.44
N TYR A 415 -32.53 -25.84 -3.24
CA TYR A 415 -32.40 -24.67 -4.11
C TYR A 415 -31.64 -23.53 -3.45
N GLU A 416 -30.70 -22.92 -4.16
CA GLU A 416 -29.99 -21.72 -3.70
C GLU A 416 -30.66 -20.45 -4.23
N LEU A 417 -31.06 -19.56 -3.33
CA LEU A 417 -31.52 -18.21 -3.64
C LEU A 417 -30.37 -17.24 -3.31
N ASN A 418 -30.13 -16.23 -4.15
CA ASN A 418 -29.39 -15.08 -3.64
C ASN A 418 -30.34 -14.12 -2.91
N MET A 419 -29.78 -13.07 -2.26
CA MET A 419 -30.57 -12.11 -1.51
C MET A 419 -31.73 -11.51 -2.33
N HIS A 420 -31.45 -11.12 -3.59
CA HIS A 420 -32.49 -10.54 -4.47
C HIS A 420 -33.55 -11.56 -4.87
N GLY A 421 -33.15 -12.83 -5.07
CA GLY A 421 -34.08 -13.92 -5.29
C GLY A 421 -35.03 -14.08 -4.10
N ALA A 422 -34.51 -14.19 -2.88
CA ALA A 422 -35.28 -14.34 -1.67
C ALA A 422 -36.23 -13.16 -1.44
N GLU A 423 -35.74 -11.90 -1.59
CA GLU A 423 -36.57 -10.69 -1.52
C GLU A 423 -37.73 -10.72 -2.51
N ARG A 424 -37.47 -11.07 -3.76
CA ARG A 424 -38.48 -11.09 -4.81
C ARG A 424 -39.49 -12.21 -4.62
N PHE A 425 -39.05 -13.35 -4.12
CA PHE A 425 -39.97 -14.43 -3.75
C PHE A 425 -40.97 -13.98 -2.68
N ILE A 426 -40.52 -13.34 -1.60
CA ILE A 426 -41.42 -12.80 -0.57
C ILE A 426 -42.44 -11.83 -1.17
N LYS A 427 -41.96 -10.86 -1.97
CA LYS A 427 -42.83 -9.85 -2.58
C LYS A 427 -43.90 -10.46 -3.46
N ARG A 428 -43.60 -11.54 -4.18
CA ARG A 428 -44.52 -12.20 -5.12
C ARG A 428 -45.45 -13.18 -4.45
N LEU A 429 -44.95 -13.93 -3.43
CA LEU A 429 -45.82 -14.78 -2.60
C LEU A 429 -46.85 -13.90 -1.85
N ASN A 430 -46.45 -12.73 -1.31
CA ASN A 430 -47.37 -11.78 -0.67
C ASN A 430 -48.41 -11.22 -1.65
N LYS A 431 -48.11 -11.12 -2.93
CA LYS A 431 -49.03 -10.67 -3.99
C LYS A 431 -49.88 -11.78 -4.59
N ASN A 432 -49.73 -13.01 -4.10
CA ASN A 432 -50.38 -14.21 -4.65
C ASN A 432 -50.11 -14.40 -6.16
N GLU A 433 -48.91 -13.99 -6.62
CA GLU A 433 -48.50 -14.17 -8.01
C GLU A 433 -48.29 -15.65 -8.35
N PHE A 434 -47.86 -16.44 -7.38
CA PHE A 434 -47.77 -17.91 -7.41
C PHE A 434 -47.76 -18.46 -5.99
N THR A 435 -48.05 -19.75 -5.83
CA THR A 435 -47.92 -20.48 -4.57
C THR A 435 -46.49 -21.07 -4.47
N LYS A 436 -46.10 -21.52 -3.26
CA LYS A 436 -44.85 -22.23 -3.05
C LYS A 436 -44.79 -23.51 -3.90
N ASP A 437 -45.88 -24.27 -3.90
CA ASP A 437 -45.94 -25.52 -4.67
C ASP A 437 -45.78 -25.31 -6.17
N GLU A 438 -46.42 -24.27 -6.72
CA GLU A 438 -46.31 -23.91 -8.12
C GLU A 438 -44.86 -23.55 -8.51
N ILE A 439 -44.14 -22.82 -7.67
CA ILE A 439 -42.75 -22.45 -7.95
C ILE A 439 -41.80 -23.64 -7.77
N LEU A 440 -42.02 -24.49 -6.75
CA LEU A 440 -41.25 -25.72 -6.57
C LEU A 440 -41.44 -26.69 -7.74
N ASP A 441 -42.64 -26.82 -8.29
CA ASP A 441 -42.87 -27.61 -9.50
C ASP A 441 -42.04 -27.10 -10.69
N VAL A 442 -41.93 -25.78 -10.86
CA VAL A 442 -41.09 -25.17 -11.91
C VAL A 442 -39.61 -25.41 -11.65
N LEU A 443 -39.18 -25.28 -10.41
CA LEU A 443 -37.77 -25.46 -10.03
C LEU A 443 -37.30 -26.92 -10.18
N ASN A 444 -38.18 -27.88 -10.06
CA ASN A 444 -37.92 -29.31 -10.27
C ASN A 444 -37.76 -29.74 -11.75
N LYS A 445 -38.10 -28.84 -12.69
CA LYS A 445 -37.98 -29.11 -14.13
C LYS A 445 -36.58 -28.75 -14.64
N ASP A 446 -36.23 -29.24 -15.84
CA ASP A 446 -35.00 -28.88 -16.52
C ASP A 446 -35.00 -27.44 -17.04
N PHE A 447 -33.85 -26.90 -17.32
CA PHE A 447 -33.71 -25.64 -18.04
C PHE A 447 -34.24 -25.81 -19.48
N ASN A 448 -35.08 -24.91 -19.90
CA ASN A 448 -35.66 -24.96 -21.25
C ASN A 448 -35.53 -23.67 -22.06
N MET A 449 -35.07 -22.59 -21.41
CA MET A 449 -34.92 -21.27 -22.02
C MET A 449 -33.67 -20.54 -21.52
N ARG A 450 -33.24 -19.53 -22.31
CA ARG A 450 -32.26 -18.53 -21.91
C ARG A 450 -32.82 -17.13 -22.10
N GLN A 451 -32.38 -16.17 -21.29
CA GLN A 451 -32.68 -14.75 -21.54
C GLN A 451 -31.88 -14.24 -22.74
N ILE A 452 -32.53 -13.51 -23.64
CA ILE A 452 -31.84 -12.91 -24.81
C ILE A 452 -30.89 -11.83 -24.39
N SER A 453 -31.19 -11.09 -23.30
CA SER A 453 -30.40 -9.92 -22.86
C SER A 453 -29.02 -10.25 -22.27
N ASP A 454 -28.90 -11.37 -21.59
CA ASP A 454 -27.71 -11.71 -20.79
C ASP A 454 -27.40 -13.22 -20.72
N GLU A 455 -28.04 -14.00 -21.58
CA GLU A 455 -27.81 -15.45 -21.73
C GLU A 455 -28.08 -16.30 -20.47
N ARG A 456 -28.67 -15.73 -19.41
CA ARG A 456 -28.94 -16.46 -18.17
C ARG A 456 -29.88 -17.61 -18.35
N PRO A 457 -29.62 -18.79 -17.75
CA PRO A 457 -30.52 -19.94 -17.79
C PRO A 457 -31.87 -19.61 -17.15
N VAL A 458 -32.95 -20.16 -17.75
CA VAL A 458 -34.33 -19.92 -17.31
C VAL A 458 -35.09 -21.23 -17.33
N LYS A 459 -35.86 -21.50 -16.27
CA LYS A 459 -36.94 -22.51 -16.28
C LYS A 459 -38.27 -21.79 -16.51
N PHE A 460 -38.90 -22.04 -17.63
CA PHE A 460 -40.17 -21.40 -18.00
C PHE A 460 -41.25 -22.44 -18.22
N TYR A 461 -42.12 -22.61 -17.21
CA TYR A 461 -43.21 -23.58 -17.21
C TYR A 461 -44.47 -22.95 -16.59
N ASN A 462 -45.65 -23.33 -17.06
CA ASN A 462 -46.93 -22.87 -16.51
C ASN A 462 -47.04 -21.36 -16.37
N ASN A 463 -46.46 -20.58 -17.31
CA ASN A 463 -46.32 -19.13 -17.26
C ASN A 463 -45.51 -18.59 -16.06
N ILE A 464 -44.77 -19.44 -15.37
CA ILE A 464 -43.80 -19.01 -14.34
C ILE A 464 -42.41 -19.12 -14.93
N GLN A 465 -41.66 -18.02 -14.78
CA GLN A 465 -40.30 -17.88 -15.23
C GLN A 465 -39.37 -17.82 -14.02
N ALA A 466 -38.55 -18.82 -13.80
CA ALA A 466 -37.45 -18.78 -12.82
C ALA A 466 -36.14 -18.47 -13.53
N ILE A 467 -35.45 -17.40 -13.11
CA ILE A 467 -34.24 -16.89 -13.75
C ILE A 467 -33.07 -17.19 -12.80
N TYR A 468 -32.05 -17.84 -13.32
CA TYR A 468 -30.85 -18.25 -12.55
C TYR A 468 -29.66 -17.34 -12.83
N SER A 469 -28.59 -17.51 -12.03
CA SER A 469 -27.26 -16.98 -12.29
C SER A 469 -26.67 -17.59 -13.57
N ASN A 470 -25.63 -17.01 -14.13
CA ASN A 470 -25.01 -17.49 -15.37
C ASN A 470 -24.49 -18.94 -15.26
N ASN A 471 -24.08 -19.35 -14.07
CA ASN A 471 -23.67 -20.75 -13.79
C ASN A 471 -24.82 -21.69 -13.50
N GLY A 472 -26.07 -21.23 -13.52
CA GLY A 472 -27.28 -22.06 -13.32
C GLY A 472 -27.53 -22.50 -11.87
N ILE A 473 -26.80 -21.96 -10.88
CA ILE A 473 -26.84 -22.40 -9.47
C ILE A 473 -27.87 -21.59 -8.66
N GLU A 474 -27.71 -20.28 -8.65
CA GLU A 474 -28.50 -19.39 -7.78
C GLU A 474 -29.73 -18.84 -8.51
N ILE A 475 -30.89 -18.84 -7.86
CA ILE A 475 -32.12 -18.25 -8.38
C ILE A 475 -32.15 -16.76 -8.03
N HIS A 476 -32.17 -15.93 -9.06
CA HIS A 476 -32.22 -14.47 -8.94
C HIS A 476 -33.64 -13.90 -8.93
N ASN A 477 -34.59 -14.58 -9.54
CA ASN A 477 -35.97 -14.11 -9.67
C ASN A 477 -36.91 -15.21 -10.12
N ALA A 478 -38.16 -15.12 -9.72
CA ALA A 478 -39.27 -15.85 -10.32
C ALA A 478 -40.43 -14.91 -10.62
N ILE A 479 -41.06 -15.04 -11.78
CA ILE A 479 -42.10 -14.11 -12.24
C ILE A 479 -43.23 -14.93 -12.89
N ARG A 480 -44.50 -14.73 -12.48
CA ARG A 480 -45.62 -15.19 -13.24
C ARG A 480 -45.89 -14.25 -14.43
N ARG A 481 -45.98 -14.80 -15.63
CA ARG A 481 -46.31 -14.08 -16.85
C ARG A 481 -47.81 -14.16 -17.13
N LYS A 482 -48.37 -13.10 -17.74
CA LYS A 482 -49.77 -13.10 -18.17
C LYS A 482 -49.99 -14.20 -19.22
N LYS A 483 -51.17 -14.81 -19.24
CA LYS A 483 -51.57 -15.77 -20.26
C LYS A 483 -51.46 -15.11 -21.65
N GLY A 484 -50.79 -15.76 -22.61
CA GLY A 484 -50.52 -15.20 -23.94
C GLY A 484 -49.32 -14.26 -24.04
N TRP A 485 -48.49 -14.16 -22.99
CA TRP A 485 -47.22 -13.40 -23.07
C TRP A 485 -46.29 -14.03 -24.13
N ASP A 486 -45.83 -13.20 -25.10
CA ASP A 486 -44.92 -13.65 -26.14
C ASP A 486 -43.49 -13.73 -25.59
N TYR A 487 -43.08 -14.92 -25.18
CA TYR A 487 -41.78 -15.21 -24.62
C TYR A 487 -40.62 -15.04 -25.63
N ARG A 488 -40.86 -15.20 -26.94
CA ARG A 488 -39.83 -15.11 -28.01
C ARG A 488 -39.13 -13.76 -28.09
N ARG A 489 -39.72 -12.71 -27.55
CA ARG A 489 -39.09 -11.38 -27.44
C ARG A 489 -38.04 -11.25 -26.32
N LYS A 490 -38.01 -12.17 -25.36
CA LYS A 490 -37.21 -12.11 -24.15
C LYS A 490 -36.44 -13.41 -23.89
N LEU A 491 -36.86 -14.51 -24.39
CA LEU A 491 -36.30 -15.83 -24.16
C LEU A 491 -36.02 -16.54 -25.50
N LYS A 492 -34.94 -17.30 -25.53
CA LYS A 492 -34.60 -18.27 -26.58
C LYS A 492 -34.48 -19.67 -25.98
N THR A 493 -34.56 -20.71 -26.80
CA THR A 493 -34.43 -22.11 -26.38
C THR A 493 -33.06 -22.32 -25.69
N TYR A 494 -33.07 -23.12 -24.65
CA TYR A 494 -31.86 -23.56 -23.98
C TYR A 494 -31.27 -24.72 -24.78
N GLU A 495 -30.12 -24.52 -25.42
CA GLU A 495 -29.35 -25.55 -26.10
C GLU A 495 -28.31 -26.14 -25.20
#